data_11e23de8d1adfd49e57f88ec9d896a15
#
_entry.id   11e23de8d1adfd49e57f88ec9d896a15
#
_cell.length_a   1.000
_cell.length_b   1.000
_cell.length_c   1.000
_cell.angle_alpha   90.00
_cell.angle_beta   90.00
_cell.angle_gamma   90.00
#
_symmetry.space_group_name_H-M   'P 1'
#
loop_
_entity.id
_entity.type
_entity.pdbx_description
1 polymer ?
#
loop_
_entity_poly.entity_id
_entity_poly.type
_entity_poly.pdbx_seq_one_letter_code
_entity_poly.pdbx_strand_id
1 'polypeptide(L)'
;MDPKRFAWFIVTSSLLMLAIDVYVLAAWNRFVKKRQWRPVVRIVPWVLCIVMAVVSPTISFVRSNYARLDDMSYALFLATSVWYLPKVPIMLVLLIKDVIRGVRALAQAVIRRLRPTAVQSASPPDSNRRAVLQATAWSVATVPFVMVARGIDNTDNITVMRETLELPKIGNGFDGITIAQISDIHAGSWRDTKPLEETRRLIAAEKPDVLVITGDFVNFHPEELKNIRSELERFRAPMGVFASLGNHDHYMNVRDHALLQSVVRNCGIQLLVNENHVFEEGGDRLQLAAIDNTGLGQDFGDLPRALVGTRREDPTILLAHDPTFWDKEVLKRHEIELTLSGHTHGGQVGVNVLGREFSVAQMVYKRWAGLYTEGDSKLYVNRGLGTIGPPMRIGVPPEITILTLKKRQPLLG
;
A
#
# COMPACT_ATOMS: atom_id res chain seq x y z
N MET A 1 2.27 -14.32 -12.84
CA MET A 1 2.46 -15.28 -11.68
C MET A 1 2.20 -16.69 -12.19
N ASP A 2 3.00 -17.69 -11.79
CA ASP A 2 2.75 -19.11 -12.12
C ASP A 2 1.32 -19.50 -11.63
N PRO A 3 0.45 -20.08 -12.49
CA PRO A 3 -0.90 -20.48 -12.11
C PRO A 3 -0.98 -21.39 -10.90
N LYS A 4 0.03 -22.24 -10.69
CA LYS A 4 0.10 -23.12 -9.51
C LYS A 4 0.37 -22.34 -8.23
N ARG A 5 1.30 -21.36 -8.25
CA ARG A 5 1.59 -20.49 -7.11
C ARG A 5 0.39 -19.62 -6.75
N PHE A 6 -0.33 -19.13 -7.75
CA PHE A 6 -1.55 -18.35 -7.54
C PHE A 6 -2.68 -19.20 -6.92
N ALA A 7 -2.91 -20.40 -7.40
CA ALA A 7 -3.89 -21.32 -6.82
C ALA A 7 -3.55 -21.64 -5.35
N TRP A 8 -2.28 -21.92 -5.07
CA TRP A 8 -1.81 -22.11 -3.68
C TRP A 8 -2.02 -20.88 -2.80
N PHE A 9 -1.80 -19.69 -3.32
CA PHE A 9 -2.07 -18.44 -2.60
C PHE A 9 -3.56 -18.29 -2.25
N ILE A 10 -4.47 -18.55 -3.19
CA ILE A 10 -5.93 -18.52 -2.93
C ILE A 10 -6.30 -19.57 -1.86
N VAL A 11 -5.81 -20.78 -1.97
CA VAL A 11 -6.12 -21.85 -1.00
C VAL A 11 -5.61 -21.48 0.39
N THR A 12 -4.35 -21.09 0.52
CA THR A 12 -3.74 -20.77 1.83
C THR A 12 -4.38 -19.56 2.48
N SER A 13 -4.66 -18.50 1.71
CA SER A 13 -5.36 -17.31 2.23
C SER A 13 -6.80 -17.63 2.65
N SER A 14 -7.53 -18.45 1.89
CA SER A 14 -8.88 -18.87 2.25
C SER A 14 -8.90 -19.72 3.53
N LEU A 15 -7.95 -20.62 3.70
CA LEU A 15 -7.81 -21.42 4.94
C LEU A 15 -7.48 -20.54 6.15
N LEU A 16 -6.60 -19.56 5.96
CA LEU A 16 -6.27 -18.59 7.02
C LEU A 16 -7.50 -17.75 7.40
N MET A 17 -8.25 -17.25 6.43
CA MET A 17 -9.48 -16.48 6.66
C MET A 17 -10.53 -17.32 7.40
N LEU A 18 -10.71 -18.59 7.01
CA LEU A 18 -11.60 -19.51 7.70
C LEU A 18 -11.16 -19.77 9.16
N ALA A 19 -9.85 -19.93 9.40
CA ALA A 19 -9.33 -20.10 10.75
C ALA A 19 -9.59 -18.86 11.63
N ILE A 20 -9.44 -17.64 11.08
CA ILE A 20 -9.79 -16.38 11.76
C ILE A 20 -11.28 -16.38 12.11
N ASP A 21 -12.15 -16.74 11.15
CA ASP A 21 -13.58 -16.79 11.36
C ASP A 21 -13.95 -17.75 12.48
N VAL A 22 -13.47 -18.99 12.42
CA VAL A 22 -13.76 -20.02 13.42
C VAL A 22 -13.31 -19.56 14.82
N TYR A 23 -12.12 -18.96 14.91
CA TYR A 23 -11.58 -18.50 16.19
C TYR A 23 -12.41 -17.36 16.79
N VAL A 24 -12.72 -16.32 16.00
CA VAL A 24 -13.49 -15.16 16.45
C VAL A 24 -14.94 -15.55 16.77
N LEU A 25 -15.58 -16.34 15.89
CA LEU A 25 -16.96 -16.78 16.07
C LEU A 25 -17.11 -17.76 17.24
N ALA A 26 -16.10 -18.60 17.52
CA ALA A 26 -16.10 -19.42 18.72
C ALA A 26 -16.06 -18.57 20.01
N ALA A 27 -15.27 -17.48 20.01
CA ALA A 27 -15.26 -16.52 21.13
C ALA A 27 -16.60 -15.80 21.27
N TRP A 28 -17.20 -15.34 20.15
CA TRP A 28 -18.53 -14.76 20.09
C TRP A 28 -19.61 -15.72 20.63
N ASN A 29 -19.62 -16.96 20.18
CA ASN A 29 -20.55 -17.99 20.64
C ASN A 29 -20.50 -18.20 22.16
N ARG A 30 -19.27 -18.27 22.73
CA ARG A 30 -19.12 -18.39 24.21
C ARG A 30 -19.71 -17.18 24.93
N PHE A 31 -19.54 -15.98 24.37
CA PHE A 31 -20.08 -14.74 24.93
C PHE A 31 -21.61 -14.72 24.91
N VAL A 32 -22.21 -15.00 23.73
CA VAL A 32 -23.67 -14.97 23.52
C VAL A 32 -24.38 -16.06 24.33
N LYS A 33 -23.81 -17.30 24.33
CA LYS A 33 -24.39 -18.42 25.10
C LYS A 33 -24.45 -18.11 26.59
N LYS A 34 -23.41 -17.50 27.16
CA LYS A 34 -23.37 -17.11 28.57
C LYS A 34 -24.44 -16.09 28.94
N ARG A 35 -24.91 -15.29 27.99
CA ARG A 35 -25.91 -14.23 28.18
C ARG A 35 -27.32 -14.64 27.78
N GLN A 36 -27.49 -15.89 27.39
CA GLN A 36 -28.79 -16.46 26.98
C GLN A 36 -29.48 -15.65 25.86
N TRP A 37 -28.70 -15.02 24.97
CA TRP A 37 -29.25 -14.30 23.82
C TRP A 37 -29.92 -15.27 22.83
N ARG A 38 -30.86 -14.72 22.02
CA ARG A 38 -31.60 -15.51 21.03
C ARG A 38 -30.67 -16.35 20.14
N PRO A 39 -31.02 -17.57 19.82
CA PRO A 39 -30.18 -18.46 18.99
C PRO A 39 -29.76 -17.87 17.65
N VAL A 40 -30.61 -17.01 17.04
CA VAL A 40 -30.32 -16.33 15.77
C VAL A 40 -29.02 -15.52 15.79
N VAL A 41 -28.72 -14.83 16.90
CA VAL A 41 -27.49 -14.03 17.09
C VAL A 41 -26.23 -14.89 17.04
N ARG A 42 -26.40 -16.18 17.25
CA ARG A 42 -25.33 -17.18 17.24
C ARG A 42 -25.24 -17.89 15.89
N ILE A 43 -26.38 -18.21 15.28
CA ILE A 43 -26.48 -18.97 14.04
C ILE A 43 -26.12 -18.11 12.83
N VAL A 44 -26.64 -16.89 12.72
CA VAL A 44 -26.44 -16.01 11.55
C VAL A 44 -24.97 -15.79 11.23
N PRO A 45 -24.05 -15.45 12.19
CA PRO A 45 -22.65 -15.29 11.87
C PRO A 45 -21.97 -16.55 11.32
N TRP A 46 -22.41 -17.76 11.74
CA TRP A 46 -21.89 -19.02 11.21
C TRP A 46 -22.39 -19.29 9.78
N VAL A 47 -23.65 -18.98 9.50
CA VAL A 47 -24.16 -19.07 8.11
C VAL A 47 -23.41 -18.13 7.20
N LEU A 48 -23.18 -16.89 7.63
CA LEU A 48 -22.37 -15.93 6.89
C LEU A 48 -20.92 -16.41 6.72
N CYS A 49 -20.32 -17.02 7.73
CA CYS A 49 -18.98 -17.63 7.63
C CYS A 49 -18.91 -18.66 6.50
N ILE A 50 -19.90 -19.56 6.42
CA ILE A 50 -19.98 -20.58 5.35
C ILE A 50 -20.12 -19.91 3.98
N VAL A 51 -21.01 -18.91 3.86
CA VAL A 51 -21.20 -18.16 2.61
C VAL A 51 -19.90 -17.47 2.19
N MET A 52 -19.25 -16.76 3.12
CA MET A 52 -18.02 -16.02 2.82
C MET A 52 -16.82 -16.93 2.55
N ALA A 53 -16.80 -18.14 3.10
CA ALA A 53 -15.77 -19.15 2.80
C ALA A 53 -15.83 -19.61 1.33
N VAL A 54 -16.99 -19.50 0.66
CA VAL A 54 -17.16 -19.77 -0.77
C VAL A 54 -16.95 -18.51 -1.60
N VAL A 55 -17.57 -17.41 -1.17
CA VAL A 55 -17.54 -16.12 -1.93
C VAL A 55 -16.12 -15.58 -2.05
N SER A 56 -15.34 -15.59 -0.97
CA SER A 56 -14.00 -15.00 -0.95
C SER A 56 -13.04 -15.61 -1.98
N PRO A 57 -12.81 -16.92 -2.07
CA PRO A 57 -11.97 -17.50 -3.11
C PRO A 57 -12.53 -17.30 -4.52
N THR A 58 -13.86 -17.36 -4.67
CA THR A 58 -14.52 -17.14 -5.97
C THR A 58 -14.26 -15.73 -6.47
N ILE A 59 -14.45 -14.71 -5.64
CA ILE A 59 -14.24 -13.33 -6.05
C ILE A 59 -12.76 -13.01 -6.27
N SER A 60 -11.85 -13.66 -5.52
CA SER A 60 -10.41 -13.55 -5.73
C SER A 60 -10.02 -14.11 -7.10
N PHE A 61 -10.59 -15.25 -7.49
CA PHE A 61 -10.41 -15.85 -8.81
C PHE A 61 -10.98 -14.97 -9.92
N VAL A 62 -12.19 -14.45 -9.77
CA VAL A 62 -12.81 -13.55 -10.76
C VAL A 62 -11.93 -12.31 -10.94
N ARG A 63 -11.49 -11.68 -9.85
CA ARG A 63 -10.66 -10.47 -9.91
C ARG A 63 -9.33 -10.68 -10.64
N SER A 64 -8.72 -11.85 -10.52
CA SER A 64 -7.44 -12.14 -11.18
C SER A 64 -7.58 -12.53 -12.65
N ASN A 65 -8.79 -12.84 -13.12
CA ASN A 65 -9.02 -13.27 -14.49
C ASN A 65 -9.77 -12.23 -15.35
N TYR A 66 -10.31 -11.19 -14.73
CA TYR A 66 -11.08 -10.16 -15.43
C TYR A 66 -10.56 -8.77 -15.09
N ALA A 67 -10.31 -7.98 -16.10
CA ALA A 67 -9.81 -6.62 -15.99
C ALA A 67 -10.76 -5.67 -15.23
N ARG A 68 -12.05 -6.00 -15.17
CA ARG A 68 -13.05 -5.23 -14.45
C ARG A 68 -14.08 -6.16 -13.82
N LEU A 69 -14.42 -5.89 -12.56
CA LEU A 69 -15.54 -6.53 -11.89
C LEU A 69 -16.87 -5.86 -12.30
N ASP A 70 -17.87 -6.67 -12.60
CA ASP A 70 -19.24 -6.16 -12.67
C ASP A 70 -19.75 -5.70 -11.29
N ASP A 71 -20.91 -5.05 -11.24
CA ASP A 71 -21.42 -4.46 -10.01
C ASP A 71 -21.69 -5.48 -8.91
N MET A 72 -22.14 -6.68 -9.27
CA MET A 72 -22.38 -7.76 -8.31
C MET A 72 -21.06 -8.29 -7.75
N SER A 73 -20.09 -8.59 -8.60
CA SER A 73 -18.75 -9.06 -8.20
C SER A 73 -18.04 -8.04 -7.34
N TYR A 74 -18.17 -6.75 -7.65
CA TYR A 74 -17.61 -5.67 -6.82
C TYR A 74 -18.31 -5.60 -5.46
N ALA A 75 -19.63 -5.66 -5.41
CA ALA A 75 -20.37 -5.69 -4.15
C ALA A 75 -19.97 -6.89 -3.27
N LEU A 76 -19.78 -8.07 -3.86
CA LEU A 76 -19.28 -9.24 -3.16
C LEU A 76 -17.84 -9.05 -2.66
N PHE A 77 -16.98 -8.38 -3.44
CA PHE A 77 -15.63 -8.04 -3.01
C PHE A 77 -15.63 -7.07 -1.80
N LEU A 78 -16.48 -6.05 -1.81
CA LEU A 78 -16.69 -5.18 -0.65
C LEU A 78 -17.21 -5.97 0.55
N ALA A 79 -18.20 -6.83 0.35
CA ALA A 79 -18.75 -7.65 1.42
C ALA A 79 -17.70 -8.56 2.07
N THR A 80 -16.82 -9.19 1.27
CA THR A 80 -15.70 -10.00 1.80
C THR A 80 -14.70 -9.14 2.57
N SER A 81 -14.41 -7.93 2.08
CA SER A 81 -13.50 -6.99 2.76
C SER A 81 -14.05 -6.57 4.13
N VAL A 82 -15.32 -6.16 4.18
CA VAL A 82 -16.00 -5.78 5.44
C VAL A 82 -16.16 -6.98 6.38
N TRP A 83 -16.28 -8.19 5.84
CA TRP A 83 -16.41 -9.40 6.67
C TRP A 83 -15.10 -9.81 7.33
N TYR A 84 -13.97 -9.82 6.60
CA TYR A 84 -12.71 -10.39 7.08
C TYR A 84 -11.79 -9.37 7.77
N LEU A 85 -11.61 -8.19 7.20
CA LEU A 85 -10.60 -7.24 7.68
C LEU A 85 -10.81 -6.80 9.14
N PRO A 86 -12.04 -6.47 9.59
CA PRO A 86 -12.26 -6.08 10.97
C PRO A 86 -11.94 -7.19 11.98
N LYS A 87 -11.97 -8.46 11.55
CA LYS A 87 -11.71 -9.58 12.44
C LYS A 87 -10.23 -9.78 12.75
N VAL A 88 -9.33 -9.25 11.92
CA VAL A 88 -7.88 -9.35 12.16
C VAL A 88 -7.49 -8.69 13.50
N PRO A 89 -7.76 -7.41 13.77
CA PRO A 89 -7.45 -6.82 15.07
C PRO A 89 -8.23 -7.46 16.21
N ILE A 90 -9.47 -7.89 15.99
CA ILE A 90 -10.24 -8.64 17.01
C ILE A 90 -9.55 -9.96 17.37
N MET A 91 -9.12 -10.71 16.38
CA MET A 91 -8.37 -11.96 16.56
C MET A 91 -7.08 -11.71 17.35
N LEU A 92 -6.31 -10.67 17.01
CA LEU A 92 -5.06 -10.35 17.72
C LEU A 92 -5.31 -10.07 19.21
N VAL A 93 -6.33 -9.28 19.54
CA VAL A 93 -6.71 -8.99 20.93
C VAL A 93 -7.14 -10.27 21.67
N LEU A 94 -7.93 -11.13 21.01
CA LEU A 94 -8.34 -12.40 21.59
C LEU A 94 -7.15 -13.33 21.80
N LEU A 95 -6.23 -13.40 20.86
CA LEU A 95 -5.01 -14.22 20.94
C LEU A 95 -4.11 -13.77 22.10
N ILE A 96 -3.82 -12.47 22.19
CA ILE A 96 -3.05 -11.89 23.30
C ILE A 96 -3.69 -12.27 24.65
N LYS A 97 -5.01 -12.10 24.77
CA LYS A 97 -5.75 -12.48 25.97
C LYS A 97 -5.59 -13.97 26.30
N ASP A 98 -5.67 -14.85 25.30
CA ASP A 98 -5.59 -16.30 25.52
C ASP A 98 -4.15 -16.74 25.83
N VAL A 99 -3.13 -16.10 25.23
CA VAL A 99 -1.71 -16.28 25.59
C VAL A 99 -1.46 -15.87 27.05
N ILE A 100 -1.93 -14.68 27.47
CA ILE A 100 -1.79 -14.23 28.87
C ILE A 100 -2.46 -15.21 29.83
N ARG A 101 -3.63 -15.76 29.50
CA ARG A 101 -4.31 -16.78 30.30
C ARG A 101 -3.49 -18.05 30.38
N GLY A 102 -2.94 -18.52 29.28
CA GLY A 102 -2.09 -19.71 29.22
C GLY A 102 -0.86 -19.58 30.11
N VAL A 103 -0.14 -18.45 29.97
CA VAL A 103 1.04 -18.12 30.79
C VAL A 103 0.69 -18.10 32.30
N ARG A 104 -0.42 -17.42 32.64
CA ARG A 104 -0.88 -17.38 34.04
C ARG A 104 -1.25 -18.76 34.58
N ALA A 105 -1.93 -19.58 33.78
CA ALA A 105 -2.29 -20.94 34.17
C ALA A 105 -1.04 -21.83 34.41
N LEU A 106 -0.06 -21.71 33.47
CA LEU A 106 1.22 -22.41 33.57
C LEU A 106 2.00 -21.97 34.83
N ALA A 107 2.13 -20.65 35.03
CA ALA A 107 2.78 -20.12 36.24
C ALA A 107 2.12 -20.61 37.53
N GLN A 108 0.79 -20.61 37.60
CA GLN A 108 0.05 -21.14 38.74
C GLN A 108 0.25 -22.65 38.94
N ALA A 109 0.32 -23.42 37.85
CA ALA A 109 0.60 -24.86 37.93
C ALA A 109 2.02 -25.13 38.47
N VAL A 110 3.02 -24.36 38.02
CA VAL A 110 4.40 -24.44 38.52
C VAL A 110 4.47 -24.07 40.01
N ILE A 111 3.83 -22.94 40.40
CA ILE A 111 3.81 -22.48 41.81
C ILE A 111 3.15 -23.53 42.71
N ARG A 112 2.04 -24.14 42.28
CA ARG A 112 1.37 -25.21 43.01
C ARG A 112 2.25 -26.44 43.19
N ARG A 113 3.09 -26.78 42.22
CA ARG A 113 4.05 -27.88 42.34
C ARG A 113 5.18 -27.57 43.31
N LEU A 114 5.65 -26.32 43.34
CA LEU A 114 6.78 -25.89 44.19
C LEU A 114 6.36 -25.53 45.63
N ARG A 115 5.10 -25.10 45.83
CA ARG A 115 4.54 -24.71 47.16
C ARG A 115 3.12 -25.26 47.33
N PRO A 116 2.96 -26.51 47.75
CA PRO A 116 1.63 -27.15 47.84
C PRO A 116 0.65 -26.54 48.84
N THR A 117 1.13 -25.78 49.83
CA THR A 117 0.34 -25.30 50.98
C THR A 117 -0.07 -23.83 50.94
N ALA A 118 0.22 -23.08 49.89
CA ALA A 118 0.08 -21.61 49.86
C ALA A 118 -1.01 -21.07 48.92
N VAL A 119 -2.06 -21.79 48.59
CA VAL A 119 -3.15 -21.26 47.76
C VAL A 119 -4.33 -20.87 48.63
N GLN A 120 -4.30 -19.68 49.21
CA GLN A 120 -5.52 -18.99 49.60
C GLN A 120 -6.34 -18.70 48.35
N SER A 121 -7.57 -19.21 48.31
CA SER A 121 -8.51 -18.95 47.23
C SER A 121 -8.81 -17.45 47.15
N ALA A 122 -8.27 -16.77 46.16
CA ALA A 122 -8.71 -15.41 45.83
C ALA A 122 -10.22 -15.44 45.61
N SER A 123 -10.94 -14.55 46.29
CA SER A 123 -12.38 -14.41 46.15
C SER A 123 -12.77 -14.37 44.66
N PRO A 124 -13.84 -15.04 44.21
CA PRO A 124 -14.26 -15.01 42.84
C PRO A 124 -14.53 -13.56 42.45
N PRO A 125 -13.93 -13.03 41.39
CA PRO A 125 -14.15 -11.64 40.99
C PRO A 125 -15.61 -11.45 40.62
N ASP A 126 -16.16 -10.27 40.97
CA ASP A 126 -17.53 -9.84 40.78
C ASP A 126 -18.03 -10.18 39.36
N SER A 127 -19.11 -10.95 39.30
CA SER A 127 -19.72 -11.42 38.06
C SER A 127 -20.25 -10.27 37.22
N ASN A 128 -20.76 -9.19 37.84
CA ASN A 128 -21.31 -8.03 37.16
C ASN A 128 -20.21 -7.18 36.49
N ARG A 129 -19.10 -6.94 37.20
CA ARG A 129 -17.93 -6.26 36.65
C ARG A 129 -17.36 -6.98 35.43
N ARG A 130 -17.26 -8.32 35.50
CA ARG A 130 -16.83 -9.12 34.33
C ARG A 130 -17.81 -9.02 33.16
N ALA A 131 -19.10 -9.03 33.44
CA ALA A 131 -20.13 -8.92 32.42
C ALA A 131 -20.08 -7.57 31.70
N VAL A 132 -19.91 -6.48 32.45
CA VAL A 132 -19.75 -5.12 31.90
C VAL A 132 -18.48 -5.03 31.05
N LEU A 133 -17.32 -5.44 31.57
CA LEU A 133 -16.07 -5.42 30.81
C LEU A 133 -16.13 -6.22 29.51
N GLN A 134 -16.79 -7.39 29.51
CA GLN A 134 -16.96 -8.19 28.31
C GLN A 134 -17.91 -7.52 27.31
N ALA A 135 -18.97 -6.87 27.75
CA ALA A 135 -19.90 -6.14 26.90
C ALA A 135 -19.17 -4.97 26.23
N THR A 136 -18.46 -4.17 27.03
CA THR A 136 -17.65 -3.06 26.52
C THR A 136 -16.61 -3.53 25.49
N ALA A 137 -15.90 -4.63 25.76
CA ALA A 137 -14.94 -5.19 24.82
C ALA A 137 -15.57 -5.58 23.47
N TRP A 138 -16.76 -6.17 23.47
CA TRP A 138 -17.48 -6.49 22.23
C TRP A 138 -18.08 -5.25 21.54
N SER A 139 -18.48 -4.22 22.30
CA SER A 139 -18.87 -2.95 21.71
C SER A 139 -17.68 -2.28 21.02
N VAL A 140 -16.51 -2.25 21.65
CA VAL A 140 -15.26 -1.76 21.02
C VAL A 140 -14.89 -2.59 19.80
N ALA A 141 -15.18 -3.89 19.77
CA ALA A 141 -14.94 -4.74 18.62
C ALA A 141 -15.75 -4.38 17.36
N THR A 142 -16.76 -3.48 17.46
CA THR A 142 -17.44 -2.93 16.28
C THR A 142 -16.65 -1.82 15.58
N VAL A 143 -15.72 -1.17 16.28
CA VAL A 143 -14.93 -0.04 15.75
C VAL A 143 -14.20 -0.40 14.45
N PRO A 144 -13.48 -1.54 14.34
CA PRO A 144 -12.82 -1.93 13.09
C PRO A 144 -13.78 -2.05 11.91
N PHE A 145 -15.04 -2.44 12.11
CA PHE A 145 -16.04 -2.50 11.02
C PHE A 145 -16.39 -1.10 10.51
N VAL A 146 -16.55 -0.15 11.40
CA VAL A 146 -16.79 1.26 11.02
C VAL A 146 -15.56 1.83 10.31
N MET A 147 -14.36 1.51 10.80
CA MET A 147 -13.11 1.97 10.17
C MET A 147 -12.96 1.43 8.75
N VAL A 148 -13.25 0.15 8.53
CA VAL A 148 -13.18 -0.46 7.18
C VAL A 148 -14.23 0.18 6.25
N ALA A 149 -15.48 0.35 6.72
CA ALA A 149 -16.53 0.99 5.92
C ALA A 149 -16.12 2.41 5.51
N ARG A 150 -15.62 3.22 6.45
CA ARG A 150 -15.11 4.58 6.14
C ARG A 150 -13.84 4.55 5.27
N GLY A 151 -13.00 3.52 5.43
CA GLY A 151 -11.80 3.35 4.61
C GLY A 151 -12.14 3.10 3.14
N ILE A 152 -13.28 2.47 2.85
CA ILE A 152 -13.79 2.29 1.49
C ILE A 152 -14.18 3.66 0.88
N ASP A 153 -14.88 4.50 1.63
CA ASP A 153 -15.27 5.85 1.18
C ASP A 153 -14.06 6.78 0.99
N ASN A 154 -12.95 6.53 1.69
CA ASN A 154 -11.74 7.37 1.63
C ASN A 154 -10.78 7.02 0.50
N THR A 155 -11.09 6.08 -0.38
CA THR A 155 -10.22 5.70 -1.50
C THR A 155 -10.01 6.81 -2.52
N ASP A 156 -10.94 7.76 -2.60
CA ASP A 156 -10.93 8.85 -3.58
C ASP A 156 -10.50 10.20 -2.96
N ASN A 157 -10.19 10.21 -1.67
CA ASN A 157 -9.83 11.45 -0.94
C ASN A 157 -8.33 11.75 -1.09
N ILE A 158 -7.96 12.29 -2.25
CA ILE A 158 -6.57 12.53 -2.65
C ILE A 158 -5.94 13.68 -1.86
N THR A 159 -4.73 13.47 -1.36
CA THR A 159 -3.96 14.48 -0.64
C THR A 159 -2.77 14.93 -1.48
N VAL A 160 -2.51 16.23 -1.52
CA VAL A 160 -1.32 16.82 -2.15
C VAL A 160 -0.26 17.10 -1.08
N MET A 161 0.84 16.36 -1.14
CA MET A 161 2.02 16.56 -0.30
C MET A 161 3.02 17.44 -1.03
N ARG A 162 3.66 18.37 -0.31
CA ARG A 162 4.65 19.30 -0.90
C ARG A 162 5.93 19.25 -0.09
N GLU A 163 7.05 19.01 -0.78
CA GLU A 163 8.38 18.93 -0.19
C GLU A 163 9.35 19.82 -0.97
N THR A 164 10.23 20.49 -0.27
CA THR A 164 11.35 21.21 -0.86
C THR A 164 12.65 20.50 -0.54
N LEU A 165 13.40 20.12 -1.57
CA LEU A 165 14.59 19.31 -1.47
C LEU A 165 15.79 20.09 -1.97
N GLU A 166 16.81 20.25 -1.12
CA GLU A 166 18.09 20.78 -1.55
C GLU A 166 18.96 19.66 -2.14
N LEU A 167 19.39 19.82 -3.38
CA LEU A 167 20.30 18.91 -4.07
C LEU A 167 21.64 19.61 -4.31
N PRO A 168 22.79 18.95 -3.96
CA PRO A 168 24.12 19.60 -4.07
C PRO A 168 24.51 20.00 -5.48
N LYS A 169 24.14 19.19 -6.49
CA LYS A 169 24.59 19.38 -7.89
C LYS A 169 23.61 20.13 -8.76
N ILE A 170 22.45 20.53 -8.24
CA ILE A 170 21.45 21.28 -9.05
C ILE A 170 22.06 22.58 -9.54
N GLY A 171 22.03 22.78 -10.86
CA GLY A 171 22.46 24.01 -11.51
C GLY A 171 21.43 25.14 -11.42
N ASN A 172 21.82 26.35 -11.77
CA ASN A 172 20.94 27.52 -11.71
C ASN A 172 19.73 27.40 -12.65
N GLY A 173 19.90 26.72 -13.80
CA GLY A 173 18.82 26.47 -14.76
C GLY A 173 17.68 25.62 -14.19
N PHE A 174 17.95 24.82 -13.17
CA PHE A 174 16.96 23.92 -12.54
C PHE A 174 16.66 24.30 -11.08
N ASP A 175 17.21 25.42 -10.56
CA ASP A 175 16.90 25.87 -9.18
C ASP A 175 15.45 26.34 -9.10
N GLY A 176 14.65 25.59 -8.38
CA GLY A 176 13.21 25.83 -8.23
C GLY A 176 12.33 24.98 -9.14
N ILE A 177 12.91 24.10 -9.98
CA ILE A 177 12.11 23.17 -10.78
C ILE A 177 11.16 22.34 -9.89
N THR A 178 9.96 22.12 -10.39
CA THR A 178 8.90 21.40 -9.70
C THR A 178 8.57 20.07 -10.39
N ILE A 179 8.55 19.00 -9.63
CA ILE A 179 8.22 17.66 -10.11
C ILE A 179 6.97 17.18 -9.38
N ALA A 180 5.91 16.85 -10.13
CA ALA A 180 4.79 16.10 -9.60
C ALA A 180 5.10 14.60 -9.68
N GLN A 181 4.91 13.88 -8.59
CA GLN A 181 4.99 12.42 -8.57
C GLN A 181 3.63 11.83 -8.23
N ILE A 182 3.18 10.88 -9.04
CA ILE A 182 2.12 9.93 -8.74
C ILE A 182 2.67 8.51 -8.89
N SER A 183 2.02 7.54 -8.29
CA SER A 183 2.45 6.14 -8.29
C SER A 183 1.25 5.23 -8.14
N ASP A 184 1.44 3.94 -8.46
CA ASP A 184 0.51 2.89 -8.09
C ASP A 184 -0.94 3.24 -8.48
N ILE A 185 -1.15 3.51 -9.78
CA ILE A 185 -2.46 3.88 -10.31
C ILE A 185 -3.44 2.73 -10.12
N HIS A 186 -2.99 1.48 -10.34
CA HIS A 186 -3.83 0.29 -10.20
C HIS A 186 -5.22 0.44 -10.84
N ALA A 187 -5.23 0.66 -12.14
CA ALA A 187 -6.42 1.00 -12.93
C ALA A 187 -7.63 0.07 -12.67
N GLY A 188 -7.37 -1.22 -12.39
CA GLY A 188 -8.40 -2.20 -12.04
C GLY A 188 -9.01 -2.02 -10.65
N SER A 189 -8.50 -1.11 -9.83
CA SER A 189 -9.10 -0.78 -8.53
C SER A 189 -10.20 0.28 -8.63
N TRP A 190 -10.32 0.98 -9.76
CA TRP A 190 -11.20 2.12 -9.93
C TRP A 190 -12.49 1.75 -10.65
N ARG A 191 -13.60 2.30 -10.17
CA ARG A 191 -14.93 2.08 -10.76
C ARG A 191 -15.23 3.03 -11.92
N ASP A 192 -14.74 4.25 -11.82
CA ASP A 192 -14.92 5.30 -12.83
C ASP A 192 -13.65 6.15 -12.96
N THR A 193 -13.68 7.16 -13.82
CA THR A 193 -12.54 8.04 -14.11
C THR A 193 -12.39 9.20 -13.12
N LYS A 194 -13.38 9.46 -12.27
CA LYS A 194 -13.42 10.65 -11.41
C LYS A 194 -12.19 10.83 -10.52
N PRO A 195 -11.65 9.79 -9.85
CA PRO A 195 -10.44 9.98 -9.05
C PRO A 195 -9.25 10.39 -9.91
N LEU A 196 -9.12 9.89 -11.14
CA LEU A 196 -8.04 10.28 -12.04
C LEU A 196 -8.25 11.68 -12.63
N GLU A 197 -9.49 12.06 -12.93
CA GLU A 197 -9.87 13.43 -13.31
C GLU A 197 -9.50 14.43 -12.22
N GLU A 198 -9.82 14.08 -10.96
CA GLU A 198 -9.47 14.91 -9.80
C GLU A 198 -7.94 14.97 -9.60
N THR A 199 -7.24 13.84 -9.72
CA THR A 199 -5.78 13.78 -9.70
C THR A 199 -5.19 14.76 -10.74
N ARG A 200 -5.66 14.69 -11.98
CA ARG A 200 -5.20 15.57 -13.05
C ARG A 200 -5.50 17.05 -12.77
N ARG A 201 -6.69 17.35 -12.24
CA ARG A 201 -7.07 18.72 -11.85
C ARG A 201 -6.17 19.26 -10.75
N LEU A 202 -5.88 18.47 -9.74
CA LEU A 202 -4.99 18.84 -8.62
C LEU A 202 -3.55 19.07 -9.13
N ILE A 203 -3.02 18.17 -9.98
CA ILE A 203 -1.68 18.33 -10.56
C ILE A 203 -1.63 19.61 -11.43
N ALA A 204 -2.64 19.85 -12.25
CA ALA A 204 -2.68 21.06 -13.10
C ALA A 204 -2.74 22.36 -12.27
N ALA A 205 -3.36 22.34 -11.08
CA ALA A 205 -3.38 23.49 -10.18
C ALA A 205 -1.99 23.81 -9.59
N GLU A 206 -1.15 22.80 -9.38
CA GLU A 206 0.23 22.94 -8.89
C GLU A 206 1.22 23.39 -9.97
N LYS A 207 0.87 23.26 -11.27
CA LYS A 207 1.68 23.64 -12.43
C LYS A 207 3.11 23.07 -12.41
N PRO A 208 3.29 21.77 -12.24
CA PRO A 208 4.62 21.18 -12.20
C PRO A 208 5.31 21.28 -13.55
N ASP A 209 6.63 21.40 -13.55
CA ASP A 209 7.46 21.41 -14.75
C ASP A 209 7.57 20.00 -15.36
N VAL A 210 7.65 18.99 -14.52
CA VAL A 210 7.74 17.57 -14.90
C VAL A 210 6.68 16.77 -14.13
N LEU A 211 6.07 15.78 -14.78
CA LEU A 211 5.23 14.78 -14.13
C LEU A 211 5.91 13.41 -14.24
N VAL A 212 6.03 12.69 -13.13
CA VAL A 212 6.55 11.32 -13.09
C VAL A 212 5.53 10.34 -12.51
N ILE A 213 5.50 9.13 -13.07
CA ILE A 213 4.66 8.01 -12.62
C ILE A 213 5.57 6.86 -12.26
N THR A 214 5.63 6.51 -10.97
CA THR A 214 6.60 5.52 -10.49
C THR A 214 6.03 4.10 -10.43
N GLY A 215 5.46 3.62 -11.55
CA GLY A 215 5.05 2.22 -11.75
C GLY A 215 3.66 1.86 -11.26
N ASP A 216 3.32 0.59 -11.43
CA ASP A 216 2.06 -0.05 -11.08
C ASP A 216 0.83 0.63 -11.71
N PHE A 217 0.81 0.65 -13.05
CA PHE A 217 -0.32 1.17 -13.82
C PHE A 217 -1.57 0.32 -13.68
N VAL A 218 -1.41 -1.00 -13.59
CA VAL A 218 -2.49 -1.99 -13.56
C VAL A 218 -2.37 -2.93 -12.36
N ASN A 219 -3.42 -3.71 -12.08
CA ASN A 219 -3.34 -4.81 -11.11
C ASN A 219 -2.77 -6.08 -11.77
N PHE A 220 -3.35 -6.51 -12.93
CA PHE A 220 -3.03 -7.78 -13.58
C PHE A 220 -3.11 -7.73 -15.11
N HIS A 221 -3.87 -6.79 -15.70
CA HIS A 221 -4.23 -6.82 -17.12
C HIS A 221 -4.11 -5.46 -17.80
N PRO A 222 -3.54 -5.37 -19.00
CA PRO A 222 -3.45 -4.11 -19.75
C PRO A 222 -4.82 -3.53 -20.09
N GLU A 223 -5.86 -4.38 -20.22
CA GLU A 223 -7.24 -3.97 -20.45
C GLU A 223 -7.83 -3.07 -19.37
N GLU A 224 -7.27 -3.11 -18.15
CA GLU A 224 -7.67 -2.23 -17.06
C GLU A 224 -7.51 -0.74 -17.44
N LEU A 225 -6.50 -0.43 -18.26
CA LEU A 225 -6.25 0.93 -18.76
C LEU A 225 -7.35 1.46 -19.69
N LYS A 226 -8.16 0.60 -20.32
CA LYS A 226 -9.19 1.03 -21.29
C LYS A 226 -10.14 2.08 -20.70
N ASN A 227 -10.50 1.93 -19.44
CA ASN A 227 -11.46 2.79 -18.76
C ASN A 227 -10.87 4.16 -18.41
N ILE A 228 -9.56 4.26 -18.16
CA ILE A 228 -8.87 5.48 -17.69
C ILE A 228 -7.98 6.09 -18.77
N ARG A 229 -7.86 5.46 -19.91
CA ARG A 229 -6.96 5.86 -21.00
C ARG A 229 -7.16 7.32 -21.40
N SER A 230 -8.40 7.75 -21.58
CA SER A 230 -8.73 9.13 -21.96
C SER A 230 -8.24 10.17 -20.95
N GLU A 231 -8.17 9.83 -19.66
CA GLU A 231 -7.61 10.72 -18.65
C GLU A 231 -6.07 10.64 -18.63
N LEU A 232 -5.48 9.45 -18.81
CA LEU A 232 -4.02 9.31 -18.96
C LEU A 232 -3.50 10.14 -20.15
N GLU A 233 -4.20 10.13 -21.28
CA GLU A 233 -3.87 10.91 -22.47
C GLU A 233 -3.95 12.43 -22.23
N ARG A 234 -4.53 12.89 -21.14
CA ARG A 234 -4.68 14.31 -20.78
C ARG A 234 -3.66 14.80 -19.76
N PHE A 235 -2.86 13.94 -19.16
CA PHE A 235 -1.75 14.38 -18.31
C PHE A 235 -0.72 15.17 -19.13
N ARG A 236 -0.34 16.33 -18.63
CA ARG A 236 0.64 17.22 -19.28
C ARG A 236 1.52 17.89 -18.23
N ALA A 237 2.77 18.07 -18.60
CA ALA A 237 3.71 18.96 -17.91
C ALA A 237 4.62 19.60 -18.99
N PRO A 238 5.10 20.85 -18.81
CA PRO A 238 5.88 21.56 -19.83
C PRO A 238 7.11 20.80 -20.31
N MET A 239 7.83 20.13 -19.41
CA MET A 239 9.03 19.35 -19.72
C MET A 239 8.74 17.87 -19.96
N GLY A 240 7.49 17.45 -19.87
CA GLY A 240 7.06 16.10 -20.22
C GLY A 240 6.48 15.28 -19.08
N VAL A 241 5.91 14.14 -19.47
CA VAL A 241 5.39 13.12 -18.56
C VAL A 241 6.22 11.86 -18.73
N PHE A 242 6.81 11.38 -17.64
CA PHE A 242 7.72 10.23 -17.63
C PHE A 242 7.20 9.13 -16.71
N ALA A 243 7.59 7.88 -16.97
CA ALA A 243 7.20 6.77 -16.12
C ALA A 243 8.26 5.68 -16.05
N SER A 244 8.25 4.92 -14.94
CA SER A 244 8.86 3.60 -14.81
C SER A 244 7.79 2.52 -14.74
N LEU A 245 8.18 1.24 -14.74
CA LEU A 245 7.31 0.11 -14.47
C LEU A 245 7.40 -0.32 -13.00
N GLY A 246 6.31 -0.94 -12.49
CA GLY A 246 6.27 -1.56 -11.18
C GLY A 246 6.04 -3.08 -11.27
N ASN A 247 5.94 -3.75 -10.14
CA ASN A 247 5.83 -5.21 -10.12
C ASN A 247 4.49 -5.73 -10.67
N HIS A 248 3.41 -4.98 -10.54
CA HIS A 248 2.12 -5.36 -11.10
C HIS A 248 2.10 -5.27 -12.62
N ASP A 249 2.88 -4.41 -13.21
CA ASP A 249 3.02 -4.28 -14.65
C ASP A 249 3.69 -5.52 -15.30
N HIS A 250 4.24 -6.43 -14.48
CA HIS A 250 4.85 -7.71 -14.89
C HIS A 250 4.01 -8.95 -14.52
N TYR A 251 2.84 -8.83 -13.85
CA TYR A 251 2.03 -9.99 -13.47
C TYR A 251 1.19 -10.56 -14.63
N MET A 252 1.71 -10.44 -15.84
CA MET A 252 1.06 -10.86 -17.07
C MET A 252 2.04 -11.61 -17.99
N ASN A 253 1.56 -12.14 -19.11
CA ASN A 253 2.41 -12.74 -20.10
C ASN A 253 3.16 -11.68 -20.94
N VAL A 254 4.17 -12.11 -21.70
CA VAL A 254 5.03 -11.21 -22.51
C VAL A 254 4.25 -10.36 -23.50
N ARG A 255 3.19 -10.92 -24.13
CA ARG A 255 2.37 -10.19 -25.11
C ARG A 255 1.58 -9.07 -24.43
N ASP A 256 0.98 -9.36 -23.30
CA ASP A 256 0.16 -8.39 -22.57
C ASP A 256 1.08 -7.32 -21.93
N HIS A 257 2.27 -7.69 -21.46
CA HIS A 257 3.25 -6.74 -20.99
C HIS A 257 3.70 -5.76 -22.10
N ALA A 258 3.97 -6.26 -23.31
CA ALA A 258 4.27 -5.41 -24.47
C ALA A 258 3.08 -4.50 -24.85
N LEU A 259 1.85 -5.02 -24.75
CA LEU A 259 0.63 -4.23 -24.97
C LEU A 259 0.50 -3.12 -23.93
N LEU A 260 0.71 -3.40 -22.64
CA LEU A 260 0.71 -2.41 -21.56
C LEU A 260 1.67 -1.26 -21.88
N GLN A 261 2.94 -1.56 -22.18
CA GLN A 261 3.94 -0.56 -22.52
C GLN A 261 3.52 0.29 -23.74
N SER A 262 2.98 -0.36 -24.76
CA SER A 262 2.48 0.33 -25.95
C SER A 262 1.33 1.28 -25.62
N VAL A 263 0.36 0.86 -24.80
CA VAL A 263 -0.76 1.69 -24.37
C VAL A 263 -0.27 2.92 -23.59
N VAL A 264 0.65 2.73 -22.64
CA VAL A 264 1.22 3.82 -21.84
C VAL A 264 1.93 4.84 -22.73
N ARG A 265 2.80 4.39 -23.66
CA ARG A 265 3.49 5.27 -24.61
C ARG A 265 2.51 6.01 -25.53
N ASN A 266 1.45 5.35 -25.98
CA ASN A 266 0.42 5.95 -26.83
C ASN A 266 -0.43 7.01 -26.08
N CYS A 267 -0.40 7.04 -24.74
CA CYS A 267 -0.98 8.13 -23.95
C CYS A 267 -0.08 9.39 -23.92
N GLY A 268 1.07 9.39 -24.59
CA GLY A 268 2.03 10.48 -24.59
C GLY A 268 2.97 10.48 -23.37
N ILE A 269 3.05 9.36 -22.65
CA ILE A 269 3.92 9.15 -21.50
C ILE A 269 5.25 8.54 -21.98
N GLN A 270 6.36 9.18 -21.65
CA GLN A 270 7.70 8.65 -21.94
C GLN A 270 8.03 7.54 -20.91
N LEU A 271 7.77 6.28 -21.29
CA LEU A 271 8.04 5.13 -20.46
C LEU A 271 9.51 4.73 -20.58
N LEU A 272 10.28 4.96 -19.52
CA LEU A 272 11.69 4.64 -19.41
C LEU A 272 11.84 3.25 -18.76
N VAL A 273 12.46 2.30 -19.48
CA VAL A 273 12.67 0.92 -19.04
C VAL A 273 14.16 0.62 -19.08
N ASN A 274 14.85 0.81 -17.96
CA ASN A 274 16.30 0.81 -17.87
C ASN A 274 16.92 1.84 -18.84
N GLU A 275 16.35 3.04 -18.83
CA GLU A 275 16.68 4.14 -19.75
C GLU A 275 16.73 5.46 -18.96
N ASN A 276 17.23 6.51 -19.61
CA ASN A 276 17.23 7.84 -19.03
C ASN A 276 16.80 8.91 -20.05
N HIS A 277 16.48 10.07 -19.52
CA HIS A 277 16.24 11.31 -20.24
C HIS A 277 17.07 12.43 -19.63
N VAL A 278 17.61 13.31 -20.44
CA VAL A 278 18.42 14.44 -19.98
C VAL A 278 17.73 15.75 -20.37
N PHE A 279 17.46 16.57 -19.37
CA PHE A 279 16.99 17.94 -19.56
C PHE A 279 18.19 18.86 -19.63
N GLU A 280 18.12 19.89 -20.50
CA GLU A 280 19.15 20.92 -20.65
C GLU A 280 18.49 22.30 -20.60
N GLU A 281 18.93 23.15 -19.66
CA GLU A 281 18.40 24.50 -19.46
C GLU A 281 19.53 25.44 -19.00
N GLY A 282 19.72 26.56 -19.71
CA GLY A 282 20.72 27.55 -19.34
C GLY A 282 22.17 27.03 -19.28
N GLY A 283 22.48 25.96 -19.98
CA GLY A 283 23.81 25.31 -19.93
C GLY A 283 23.97 24.27 -18.81
N ASP A 284 23.01 24.16 -17.90
CA ASP A 284 22.94 23.13 -16.87
C ASP A 284 22.19 21.88 -17.37
N ARG A 285 22.41 20.76 -16.73
CA ARG A 285 21.78 19.46 -17.04
C ARG A 285 21.11 18.87 -15.80
N LEU A 286 19.96 18.22 -16.02
CA LEU A 286 19.28 17.40 -15.02
C LEU A 286 18.96 16.05 -15.66
N GLN A 287 19.36 14.97 -14.99
CA GLN A 287 19.23 13.62 -15.51
C GLN A 287 18.10 12.89 -14.79
N LEU A 288 17.16 12.34 -15.56
CA LEU A 288 16.06 11.51 -15.08
C LEU A 288 16.29 10.07 -15.58
N ALA A 289 16.78 9.20 -14.72
CA ALA A 289 16.94 7.79 -15.02
C ALA A 289 15.77 6.97 -14.44
N ALA A 290 15.44 5.86 -15.07
CA ALA A 290 14.46 4.92 -14.56
C ALA A 290 14.93 3.49 -14.75
N ILE A 291 14.80 2.67 -13.71
CA ILE A 291 14.99 1.22 -13.81
C ILE A 291 13.63 0.53 -13.95
N ASP A 292 13.65 -0.65 -14.54
CA ASP A 292 12.54 -1.59 -14.50
C ASP A 292 12.39 -2.18 -13.09
N ASN A 293 11.33 -2.91 -12.81
CA ASN A 293 11.03 -3.36 -11.46
C ASN A 293 12.08 -4.32 -10.89
N THR A 294 12.36 -4.10 -9.60
CA THR A 294 13.15 -5.00 -8.74
C THR A 294 12.36 -5.28 -7.46
N GLY A 295 12.54 -6.44 -6.86
CA GLY A 295 11.83 -6.82 -5.64
C GLY A 295 10.66 -7.79 -5.88
N LEU A 296 10.09 -8.33 -4.83
CA LEU A 296 9.05 -9.36 -4.85
C LEU A 296 9.35 -10.56 -5.77
N GLY A 297 10.62 -10.95 -5.84
CA GLY A 297 11.08 -12.07 -6.70
C GLY A 297 11.21 -11.70 -8.18
N GLN A 298 11.15 -10.42 -8.52
CA GLN A 298 11.45 -9.86 -9.84
C GLN A 298 12.79 -9.11 -9.78
N ASP A 299 13.54 -9.18 -10.86
CA ASP A 299 14.85 -8.53 -10.99
C ASP A 299 15.07 -8.14 -12.46
N PHE A 300 14.29 -7.16 -12.91
CA PHE A 300 14.35 -6.65 -14.28
C PHE A 300 15.12 -5.32 -14.38
N GLY A 301 15.45 -4.72 -13.22
CA GLY A 301 16.15 -3.43 -13.15
C GLY A 301 17.62 -3.56 -13.51
N ASP A 302 18.07 -2.73 -14.46
CA ASP A 302 19.46 -2.62 -14.91
C ASP A 302 19.91 -1.16 -14.72
N LEU A 303 20.42 -0.86 -13.53
CA LEU A 303 20.89 0.49 -13.20
C LEU A 303 22.09 0.92 -14.05
N PRO A 304 23.13 0.08 -14.33
CA PRO A 304 24.18 0.44 -15.28
C PRO A 304 23.67 0.87 -16.63
N ARG A 305 22.67 0.16 -17.18
CA ARG A 305 22.05 0.50 -18.45
C ARG A 305 21.25 1.81 -18.37
N ALA A 306 20.48 1.98 -17.29
CA ALA A 306 19.71 3.22 -17.06
C ALA A 306 20.60 4.46 -16.96
N LEU A 307 21.87 4.31 -16.57
CA LEU A 307 22.82 5.41 -16.42
C LEU A 307 23.75 5.59 -17.66
N VAL A 308 23.53 4.86 -18.73
CA VAL A 308 24.35 5.04 -19.96
C VAL A 308 24.20 6.46 -20.49
N GLY A 309 25.33 7.17 -20.67
CA GLY A 309 25.35 8.54 -21.17
C GLY A 309 25.07 9.64 -20.13
N THR A 310 24.78 9.27 -18.87
CA THR A 310 24.71 10.24 -17.78
C THR A 310 26.12 10.66 -17.32
N ARG A 311 26.21 11.80 -16.64
CA ARG A 311 27.45 12.35 -16.10
C ARG A 311 27.36 12.41 -14.58
N ARG A 312 28.43 12.07 -13.88
CA ARG A 312 28.48 12.06 -12.41
C ARG A 312 28.43 13.45 -11.79
N GLU A 313 28.87 14.45 -12.53
CA GLU A 313 28.82 15.85 -12.11
C GLU A 313 27.42 16.46 -12.15
N ASP A 314 26.52 15.92 -12.98
CA ASP A 314 25.17 16.41 -13.14
C ASP A 314 24.24 15.72 -12.10
N PRO A 315 23.20 16.44 -11.60
CA PRO A 315 22.22 15.86 -10.68
C PRO A 315 21.42 14.75 -11.39
N THR A 316 21.27 13.63 -10.70
CA THR A 316 20.50 12.48 -11.20
C THR A 316 19.35 12.14 -10.28
N ILE A 317 18.15 12.10 -10.86
CA ILE A 317 16.92 11.61 -10.26
C ILE A 317 16.67 10.21 -10.80
N LEU A 318 16.43 9.24 -9.91
CA LEU A 318 16.12 7.85 -10.27
C LEU A 318 14.66 7.52 -9.98
N LEU A 319 13.94 7.02 -10.97
CA LEU A 319 12.66 6.35 -10.77
C LEU A 319 12.92 4.86 -10.51
N ALA A 320 12.59 4.39 -9.33
CA ALA A 320 12.72 2.99 -8.91
C ALA A 320 11.49 2.63 -8.08
N HIS A 321 10.61 1.80 -8.62
CA HIS A 321 9.31 1.51 -8.02
C HIS A 321 9.43 0.98 -6.58
N ASP A 322 10.24 -0.08 -6.36
CA ASP A 322 10.45 -0.67 -5.04
C ASP A 322 11.49 0.14 -4.23
N PRO A 323 11.12 0.76 -3.09
CA PRO A 323 12.02 1.56 -2.28
C PRO A 323 13.18 0.77 -1.66
N THR A 324 13.10 -0.56 -1.59
CA THR A 324 14.19 -1.40 -1.07
C THR A 324 15.44 -1.33 -1.95
N PHE A 325 15.30 -0.96 -3.22
CA PHE A 325 16.40 -0.75 -4.14
C PHE A 325 17.35 0.37 -3.68
N TRP A 326 16.80 1.41 -3.05
CA TRP A 326 17.58 2.51 -2.53
C TRP A 326 18.60 2.07 -1.46
N ASP A 327 18.15 1.30 -0.45
CA ASP A 327 19.05 0.77 0.59
C ASP A 327 20.06 -0.26 0.00
N LYS A 328 19.67 -1.03 -1.02
CA LYS A 328 20.51 -2.11 -1.59
C LYS A 328 21.57 -1.58 -2.53
N GLU A 329 21.23 -0.65 -3.41
CA GLU A 329 22.07 -0.24 -4.52
C GLU A 329 22.40 1.25 -4.55
N VAL A 330 21.42 2.14 -4.31
CA VAL A 330 21.62 3.59 -4.49
C VAL A 330 22.55 4.17 -3.43
N LEU A 331 22.40 3.79 -2.17
CA LEU A 331 23.24 4.28 -1.07
C LEU A 331 24.74 3.92 -1.22
N LYS A 332 25.08 2.97 -2.08
CA LYS A 332 26.47 2.63 -2.41
C LYS A 332 27.07 3.53 -3.49
N ARG A 333 26.25 4.40 -4.09
CA ARG A 333 26.58 5.22 -5.24
C ARG A 333 26.33 6.70 -4.94
N HIS A 334 27.30 7.56 -5.23
CA HIS A 334 27.21 8.99 -4.99
C HIS A 334 26.72 9.80 -6.20
N GLU A 335 26.31 9.11 -7.26
CA GLU A 335 25.84 9.72 -8.51
C GLU A 335 24.33 10.01 -8.51
N ILE A 336 23.54 9.38 -7.61
CA ILE A 336 22.09 9.53 -7.54
C ILE A 336 21.72 10.33 -6.29
N GLU A 337 21.17 11.51 -6.47
CA GLU A 337 20.83 12.43 -5.38
C GLU A 337 19.40 12.26 -4.88
N LEU A 338 18.48 11.90 -5.79
CA LEU A 338 17.07 11.70 -5.45
C LEU A 338 16.55 10.41 -6.10
N THR A 339 15.91 9.57 -5.30
CA THR A 339 15.16 8.41 -5.79
C THR A 339 13.68 8.61 -5.51
N LEU A 340 12.83 8.31 -6.48
CA LEU A 340 11.38 8.39 -6.39
C LEU A 340 10.81 6.97 -6.50
N SER A 341 10.08 6.55 -5.48
CA SER A 341 9.50 5.22 -5.36
C SER A 341 8.00 5.26 -5.02
N GLY A 342 7.32 4.14 -5.18
CA GLY A 342 5.95 3.87 -4.75
C GLY A 342 5.85 2.55 -4.01
N HIS A 343 5.07 1.61 -4.56
CA HIS A 343 5.02 0.19 -4.20
C HIS A 343 4.36 -0.15 -2.85
N THR A 344 4.65 0.60 -1.81
CA THR A 344 4.24 0.26 -0.45
C THR A 344 2.80 0.59 -0.14
N HIS A 345 2.17 1.47 -0.93
CA HIS A 345 0.87 2.12 -0.66
C HIS A 345 0.77 2.77 0.73
N GLY A 346 1.90 3.01 1.40
CA GLY A 346 1.91 3.34 2.81
C GLY A 346 1.20 2.28 3.68
N GLY A 347 1.02 1.04 3.16
CA GLY A 347 0.26 -0.06 3.76
C GLY A 347 -1.25 0.10 3.74
N GLN A 348 -1.80 1.16 3.15
CA GLN A 348 -3.25 1.51 3.09
C GLN A 348 -3.94 1.65 4.45
N VAL A 349 -3.34 1.13 5.53
CA VAL A 349 -3.86 1.18 6.90
C VAL A 349 -2.79 1.76 7.81
N GLY A 350 -3.11 2.88 8.43
CA GLY A 350 -2.23 3.56 9.36
C GLY A 350 -3.02 4.45 10.33
N VAL A 351 -2.32 4.99 11.28
CA VAL A 351 -2.86 5.95 12.25
C VAL A 351 -1.80 7.01 12.53
N ASN A 352 -2.23 8.24 12.73
CA ASN A 352 -1.36 9.30 13.24
C ASN A 352 -1.61 9.47 14.75
N VAL A 353 -0.58 9.26 15.54
CA VAL A 353 -0.63 9.42 16.98
C VAL A 353 0.39 10.49 17.38
N LEU A 354 -0.09 11.64 17.83
CA LEU A 354 0.75 12.75 18.28
C LEU A 354 1.81 13.19 17.23
N GLY A 355 1.42 13.24 15.96
CA GLY A 355 2.32 13.64 14.86
C GLY A 355 3.22 12.52 14.32
N ARG A 356 3.17 11.33 14.90
CA ARG A 356 3.88 10.15 14.38
C ARG A 356 2.94 9.24 13.62
N GLU A 357 3.31 8.94 12.40
CA GLU A 357 2.57 7.99 11.56
C GLU A 357 3.01 6.56 11.86
N PHE A 358 2.04 5.68 12.03
CA PHE A 358 2.22 4.24 12.18
C PHE A 358 1.41 3.53 11.10
N SER A 359 2.05 2.60 10.40
CA SER A 359 1.38 1.81 9.37
C SER A 359 1.82 0.34 9.44
N VAL A 360 0.96 -0.54 8.91
CA VAL A 360 1.30 -1.95 8.73
C VAL A 360 2.47 -2.13 7.76
N ALA A 361 2.71 -1.19 6.85
CA ALA A 361 3.85 -1.20 5.95
C ALA A 361 5.20 -1.20 6.70
N GLN A 362 5.28 -0.58 7.88
CA GLN A 362 6.50 -0.57 8.71
C GLN A 362 6.96 -1.96 9.16
N MET A 363 6.07 -2.95 9.17
CA MET A 363 6.41 -4.33 9.50
C MET A 363 7.19 -5.04 8.40
N VAL A 364 7.14 -4.50 7.16
CA VAL A 364 7.72 -5.10 5.96
C VAL A 364 8.81 -4.21 5.36
N TYR A 365 8.57 -2.89 5.32
CA TYR A 365 9.44 -1.94 4.64
C TYR A 365 10.08 -0.98 5.63
N LYS A 366 11.42 -0.89 5.60
CA LYS A 366 12.19 0.11 6.37
C LYS A 366 11.86 1.54 5.91
N ARG A 367 11.67 1.72 4.59
CA ARG A 367 11.29 2.98 3.93
C ARG A 367 9.91 2.78 3.32
N TRP A 368 8.86 3.28 3.96
CA TRP A 368 7.50 2.92 3.61
C TRP A 368 6.62 4.08 3.11
N ALA A 369 6.93 5.33 3.45
CA ALA A 369 6.24 6.53 2.95
C ALA A 369 6.99 7.80 3.29
N GLY A 370 6.87 8.84 2.44
CA GLY A 370 7.44 10.15 2.64
C GLY A 370 8.95 10.23 2.35
N LEU A 371 9.58 11.26 2.88
CA LEU A 371 10.98 11.59 2.63
C LEU A 371 11.95 10.90 3.58
N TYR A 372 13.02 10.33 3.03
CA TYR A 372 14.19 9.80 3.75
C TYR A 372 15.46 10.46 3.22
N THR A 373 16.42 10.72 4.11
CA THR A 373 17.71 11.32 3.76
C THR A 373 18.84 10.56 4.43
N GLU A 374 19.85 10.18 3.66
CA GLU A 374 21.10 9.57 4.13
C GLU A 374 22.27 10.29 3.42
N GLY A 375 22.95 11.18 4.14
CA GLY A 375 23.94 12.07 3.55
C GLY A 375 23.32 12.97 2.48
N ASP A 376 23.86 12.93 1.27
CA ASP A 376 23.35 13.72 0.13
C ASP A 376 22.27 12.97 -0.66
N SER A 377 22.11 11.67 -0.45
CA SER A 377 21.09 10.86 -1.13
C SER A 377 19.72 10.98 -0.44
N LYS A 378 18.69 11.18 -1.24
CA LYS A 378 17.30 11.28 -0.79
C LYS A 378 16.44 10.23 -1.47
N LEU A 379 15.46 9.74 -0.73
CA LEU A 379 14.41 8.86 -1.23
C LEU A 379 13.06 9.45 -0.86
N TYR A 380 12.17 9.59 -1.83
CA TYR A 380 10.77 9.84 -1.56
C TYR A 380 9.92 8.63 -1.93
N VAL A 381 9.12 8.14 -0.99
CA VAL A 381 8.21 7.00 -1.19
C VAL A 381 6.78 7.51 -1.19
N ASN A 382 6.17 7.55 -2.38
CA ASN A 382 4.79 7.96 -2.59
C ASN A 382 3.81 6.87 -2.13
N ARG A 383 2.68 7.26 -1.53
CA ARG A 383 1.66 6.32 -1.00
C ARG A 383 0.73 5.76 -2.08
N GLY A 384 0.92 6.15 -3.33
CA GLY A 384 0.13 5.69 -4.46
C GLY A 384 -1.28 6.26 -4.54
N LEU A 385 -1.90 6.15 -5.71
CA LEU A 385 -3.27 6.63 -5.98
C LEU A 385 -4.32 5.53 -5.79
N GLY A 386 -4.12 4.38 -6.43
CA GLY A 386 -5.06 3.26 -6.39
C GLY A 386 -4.99 2.44 -5.11
N THR A 387 -5.60 1.27 -5.13
CA THR A 387 -5.57 0.32 -4.03
C THR A 387 -5.17 -1.07 -4.51
N ILE A 388 -4.41 -1.76 -3.68
CA ILE A 388 -4.12 -3.19 -3.85
C ILE A 388 -4.88 -4.01 -2.82
N GLY A 389 -5.37 -5.19 -3.23
CA GLY A 389 -6.20 -6.01 -2.33
C GLY A 389 -7.53 -5.31 -2.05
N PRO A 390 -7.94 -5.19 -0.79
CA PRO A 390 -9.19 -4.54 -0.41
C PRO A 390 -9.24 -3.06 -0.84
N PRO A 391 -10.37 -2.60 -1.45
CA PRO A 391 -10.51 -1.23 -1.91
C PRO A 391 -10.80 -0.30 -0.73
N MET A 392 -9.79 -0.05 0.07
CA MET A 392 -9.91 0.82 1.25
C MET A 392 -8.60 1.52 1.59
N ARG A 393 -8.72 2.71 2.21
CA ARG A 393 -7.61 3.45 2.81
C ARG A 393 -8.02 3.99 4.17
N ILE A 394 -7.33 3.56 5.22
CA ILE A 394 -7.60 3.96 6.61
C ILE A 394 -6.40 4.75 7.11
N GLY A 395 -6.55 6.08 7.28
CA GLY A 395 -5.50 6.97 7.79
C GLY A 395 -4.27 7.12 6.88
N VAL A 396 -4.31 6.56 5.67
CA VAL A 396 -3.28 6.67 4.63
C VAL A 396 -3.98 7.03 3.31
N PRO A 397 -4.26 8.31 3.05
CA PRO A 397 -4.96 8.75 1.84
C PRO A 397 -4.12 8.50 0.59
N PRO A 398 -4.76 8.46 -0.61
CA PRO A 398 -4.06 8.54 -1.88
C PRO A 398 -3.23 9.82 -1.97
N GLU A 399 -2.09 9.77 -2.65
CA GLU A 399 -1.11 10.85 -2.61
C GLU A 399 -0.68 11.32 -4.00
N ILE A 400 -0.68 12.64 -4.17
CA ILE A 400 0.10 13.36 -5.18
C ILE A 400 1.23 14.05 -4.44
N THR A 401 2.47 13.89 -4.89
CA THR A 401 3.62 14.59 -4.29
C THR A 401 4.09 15.67 -5.24
N ILE A 402 4.34 16.86 -4.72
CA ILE A 402 4.99 17.96 -5.42
C ILE A 402 6.35 18.21 -4.78
N LEU A 403 7.41 18.01 -5.53
CA LEU A 403 8.78 18.20 -5.11
C LEU A 403 9.33 19.47 -5.76
N THR A 404 9.78 20.44 -4.95
CA THR A 404 10.53 21.59 -5.42
C THR A 404 12.01 21.34 -5.19
N LEU A 405 12.80 21.27 -6.24
CA LEU A 405 14.24 21.07 -6.13
C LEU A 405 14.95 22.40 -6.04
N LYS A 406 15.81 22.52 -5.04
CA LYS A 406 16.57 23.76 -4.77
C LYS A 406 18.06 23.49 -4.77
N LYS A 407 18.80 24.48 -5.25
CA LYS A 407 20.25 24.48 -5.11
C LYS A 407 20.64 24.63 -3.65
N ARG A 408 21.51 23.74 -3.18
CA ARG A 408 22.06 23.89 -1.83
C ARG A 408 22.85 25.21 -1.73
N GLN A 409 22.46 26.07 -0.82
CA GLN A 409 23.24 27.28 -0.53
C GLN A 409 24.55 26.90 0.18
N PRO A 410 25.67 27.56 -0.15
CA PRO A 410 26.89 27.39 0.64
C PRO A 410 26.60 27.74 2.10
N LEU A 411 27.05 26.90 3.03
CA LEU A 411 27.04 27.30 4.44
C LEU A 411 27.85 28.60 4.58
N LEU A 412 27.16 29.66 4.96
CA LEU A 412 27.86 30.90 5.35
C LEU A 412 28.75 30.54 6.53
N GLY A 413 30.07 30.44 6.31
CA GLY A 413 31.08 30.10 7.29
C GLY A 413 31.24 31.18 8.33
#